data_1fd5d2e31ef1b1fbb5e65b111723cf57
#
_entry.id   1fd5d2e31ef1b1fbb5e65b111723cf57
#
_cell.length_a   1.000
_cell.length_b   1.000
_cell.length_c   1.000
_cell.angle_alpha   90.00
_cell.angle_beta   90.00
_cell.angle_gamma   90.00
#
_symmetry.space_group_name_H-M   'P 1'
#
loop_
_entity.id
_entity.type
_entity.pdbx_description
1 polymer ?
#
loop_
_entity_poly.entity_id
_entity_poly.type
_entity_poly.pdbx_seq_one_letter_code
_entity_poly.pdbx_strand_id
1 'polypeptide(L)'
;ILEDGAELTPIHIDDSISSLSAILLNDSYYDALLRGRDVIDGFSILRHSWLIPFKAKAWLDLNERNRRGEHVDSRNLKKHRNDIIRMAAELVLERCELPEEVKSDMANFIEEMNVTDQEIRNLKLRGVKAEDIRRLLTDMYL
;
A
#
# COMPACT_ATOMS: atom_id res chain seq x y z
N ILE A 1 -13.38 11.56 -5.57
CA ILE A 1 -13.86 12.08 -6.81
C ILE A 1 -13.01 13.23 -7.33
N LEU A 2 -12.96 13.33 -8.60
CA LEU A 2 -12.16 14.36 -9.23
C LEU A 2 -12.95 15.65 -9.28
N GLU A 3 -12.36 16.69 -8.78
CA GLU A 3 -12.94 18.00 -8.81
C GLU A 3 -12.91 18.56 -10.21
N ASP A 4 -13.76 19.50 -10.49
CA ASP A 4 -13.80 20.11 -11.79
C ASP A 4 -12.47 20.67 -12.21
N GLY A 5 -11.72 21.20 -11.33
CA GLY A 5 -10.43 21.73 -11.65
C GLY A 5 -9.32 20.71 -11.62
N ALA A 6 -9.65 19.51 -11.28
CA ALA A 6 -8.62 18.49 -11.16
C ALA A 6 -8.11 18.15 -12.55
N GLU A 7 -6.91 18.58 -12.79
CA GLU A 7 -6.26 18.25 -14.04
C GLU A 7 -5.82 16.83 -13.99
N LEU A 8 -6.45 16.06 -14.80
CA LEU A 8 -5.94 14.73 -14.99
C LEU A 8 -4.89 14.83 -16.06
N THR A 9 -3.70 15.10 -15.61
CA THR A 9 -2.60 15.03 -16.54
C THR A 9 -2.66 13.68 -17.22
N PRO A 10 -2.67 13.66 -18.54
CA PRO A 10 -2.62 12.37 -19.23
C PRO A 10 -1.32 11.72 -18.85
N ILE A 11 -1.42 10.75 -17.98
CA ILE A 11 -0.26 10.02 -17.54
C ILE A 11 -0.25 8.68 -18.24
N HIS A 12 0.95 8.21 -18.43
CA HIS A 12 1.11 6.88 -18.96
C HIS A 12 0.53 5.89 -17.96
N ILE A 13 -0.50 5.17 -18.40
CA ILE A 13 -1.17 4.21 -17.52
C ILE A 13 -0.36 2.93 -17.51
N ASP A 14 0.07 2.53 -16.33
CA ASP A 14 0.72 1.25 -16.13
C ASP A 14 -0.13 0.41 -15.18
N ASP A 15 0.34 -0.79 -14.87
CA ASP A 15 -0.40 -1.71 -14.00
C ASP A 15 -0.67 -1.11 -12.63
N SER A 16 0.25 -0.34 -12.08
CA SER A 16 0.09 0.27 -10.76
C SER A 16 -1.04 1.29 -10.76
N ILE A 17 -1.09 2.12 -11.79
CA ILE A 17 -2.12 3.16 -11.90
C ILE A 17 -3.48 2.52 -12.13
N SER A 18 -3.55 1.50 -13.00
CA SER A 18 -4.80 0.78 -13.23
C SER A 18 -5.29 0.12 -11.96
N SER A 19 -4.38 -0.49 -11.21
CA SER A 19 -4.74 -1.13 -9.94
C SER A 19 -5.27 -0.12 -8.95
N LEU A 20 -4.65 1.03 -8.83
CA LEU A 20 -5.10 2.06 -7.92
C LEU A 20 -6.49 2.57 -8.29
N SER A 21 -6.72 2.80 -9.58
CA SER A 21 -8.03 3.25 -10.06
C SER A 21 -9.12 2.24 -9.74
N ALA A 22 -8.83 0.95 -9.94
CA ALA A 22 -9.78 -0.11 -9.63
C ALA A 22 -10.04 -0.20 -8.12
N ILE A 23 -9.01 -0.04 -7.32
CA ILE A 23 -9.14 -0.07 -5.87
C ILE A 23 -10.06 1.05 -5.38
N LEU A 24 -9.95 2.24 -5.96
CA LEU A 24 -10.77 3.37 -5.54
C LEU A 24 -12.24 3.26 -5.92
N LEU A 25 -12.63 2.28 -6.73
CA LEU A 25 -14.03 1.98 -6.97
C LEU A 25 -14.66 1.26 -5.79
N ASN A 26 -13.87 0.77 -4.87
CA ASN A 26 -14.35 0.11 -3.66
C ASN A 26 -14.63 1.16 -2.59
N ASP A 27 -15.84 1.14 -2.03
CA ASP A 27 -16.28 2.13 -1.05
C ASP A 27 -15.39 2.18 0.19
N SER A 28 -14.93 1.03 0.66
CA SER A 28 -14.08 0.96 1.85
C SER A 28 -12.73 1.63 1.61
N TYR A 29 -12.16 1.43 0.43
CA TYR A 29 -10.89 2.07 0.08
C TYR A 29 -11.06 3.55 -0.21
N TYR A 30 -12.19 3.94 -0.78
CA TYR A 30 -12.48 5.37 -0.93
C TYR A 30 -12.62 6.04 0.44
N ASP A 31 -13.29 5.39 1.38
CA ASP A 31 -13.39 5.88 2.75
C ASP A 31 -12.00 6.01 3.40
N ALA A 32 -11.15 5.01 3.19
CA ALA A 32 -9.77 5.07 3.69
C ALA A 32 -9.01 6.27 3.10
N LEU A 33 -9.21 6.54 1.80
CA LEU A 33 -8.61 7.69 1.15
C LEU A 33 -9.04 8.99 1.85
N LEU A 34 -10.32 9.12 2.13
CA LEU A 34 -10.85 10.31 2.79
C LEU A 34 -10.31 10.46 4.21
N ARG A 35 -10.20 9.37 4.94
CA ARG A 35 -9.63 9.40 6.30
C ARG A 35 -8.16 9.81 6.31
N GLY A 36 -7.41 9.40 5.29
CA GLY A 36 -5.99 9.69 5.20
C GLY A 36 -5.66 11.01 4.52
N ARG A 37 -6.67 11.68 4.00
CA ARG A 37 -6.47 12.91 3.25
C ARG A 37 -6.15 14.08 4.17
N ASP A 38 -5.25 14.91 3.70
CA ASP A 38 -4.94 16.18 4.32
C ASP A 38 -4.94 17.26 3.25
N VAL A 39 -5.13 18.52 3.64
CA VAL A 39 -5.09 19.63 2.70
C VAL A 39 -4.01 20.58 3.16
N ILE A 40 -3.00 20.76 2.31
CA ILE A 40 -1.86 21.64 2.61
C ILE A 40 -1.71 22.58 1.44
N ASP A 41 -1.77 23.89 1.73
CA ASP A 41 -1.66 24.93 0.72
C ASP A 41 -2.63 24.74 -0.44
N GLY A 42 -3.85 24.29 -0.14
CA GLY A 42 -4.87 24.07 -1.14
C GLY A 42 -4.78 22.76 -1.90
N PHE A 43 -3.77 21.95 -1.63
CA PHE A 43 -3.59 20.65 -2.28
C PHE A 43 -4.03 19.52 -1.38
N SER A 44 -4.75 18.56 -1.96
CA SER A 44 -5.11 17.33 -1.25
C SER A 44 -3.93 16.38 -1.30
N ILE A 45 -3.56 15.91 -0.12
CA ILE A 45 -2.41 15.02 0.05
C ILE A 45 -2.86 13.82 0.87
N LEU A 46 -2.46 12.64 0.45
CA LEU A 46 -2.68 11.43 1.26
C LEU A 46 -1.49 11.29 2.21
N ARG A 47 -1.77 11.25 3.51
CA ARG A 47 -0.71 11.04 4.50
C ARG A 47 -0.03 9.70 4.25
N HIS A 48 1.29 9.64 4.39
CA HIS A 48 2.06 8.48 3.95
C HIS A 48 1.64 7.17 4.64
N SER A 49 1.26 7.20 5.91
CA SER A 49 0.81 5.98 6.59
C SER A 49 -0.42 5.38 5.93
N TRP A 50 -1.28 6.21 5.35
CA TRP A 50 -2.49 5.75 4.67
C TRP A 50 -2.24 5.24 3.27
N LEU A 51 -1.04 5.48 2.72
CA LEU A 51 -0.67 4.93 1.42
C LEU A 51 -0.38 3.43 1.50
N ILE A 52 0.11 2.96 2.63
CA ILE A 52 0.48 1.55 2.81
C ILE A 52 -0.67 0.59 2.51
N PRO A 53 -1.89 0.80 3.04
CA PRO A 53 -3.00 -0.10 2.70
C PRO A 53 -3.31 -0.19 1.21
N PHE A 54 -3.14 0.89 0.47
CA PHE A 54 -3.36 0.87 -0.98
C PHE A 54 -2.29 0.04 -1.69
N LYS A 55 -1.05 0.16 -1.27
CA LYS A 55 0.03 -0.67 -1.82
C LYS A 55 -0.15 -2.14 -1.45
N ALA A 56 -0.62 -2.40 -0.25
CA ALA A 56 -0.91 -3.76 0.18
C ALA A 56 -2.03 -4.37 -0.65
N LYS A 57 -3.09 -3.61 -0.93
CA LYS A 57 -4.19 -4.08 -1.76
C LYS A 57 -3.71 -4.37 -3.19
N ALA A 58 -2.90 -3.49 -3.76
CA ALA A 58 -2.33 -3.71 -5.08
C ALA A 58 -1.50 -5.00 -5.12
N TRP A 59 -0.71 -5.22 -4.08
CA TRP A 59 0.08 -6.45 -3.98
C TRP A 59 -0.81 -7.70 -3.89
N LEU A 60 -1.86 -7.63 -3.07
CA LEU A 60 -2.78 -8.75 -2.90
C LEU A 60 -3.48 -9.09 -4.22
N ASP A 61 -3.93 -8.08 -4.94
CA ASP A 61 -4.61 -8.28 -6.22
C ASP A 61 -3.66 -8.89 -7.26
N LEU A 62 -2.44 -8.39 -7.35
CA LEU A 62 -1.45 -8.95 -8.27
C LEU A 62 -1.05 -10.37 -7.88
N ASN A 63 -0.90 -10.61 -6.58
CA ASN A 63 -0.54 -11.94 -6.10
C ASN A 63 -1.63 -12.96 -6.41
N GLU A 64 -2.90 -12.56 -6.26
CA GLU A 64 -4.02 -13.43 -6.58
C GLU A 64 -4.10 -13.71 -8.07
N ARG A 65 -3.90 -12.70 -8.90
CA ARG A 65 -3.88 -12.87 -10.35
C ARG A 65 -2.75 -13.81 -10.76
N ASN A 66 -1.60 -13.67 -10.13
CA ASN A 66 -0.47 -14.55 -10.38
C ASN A 66 -0.78 -16.00 -10.02
N ARG A 67 -1.47 -16.22 -8.90
CA ARG A 67 -1.89 -17.56 -8.48
C ARG A 67 -2.84 -18.20 -9.47
N ARG A 68 -3.70 -17.38 -10.10
CA ARG A 68 -4.66 -17.89 -11.10
C ARG A 68 -4.04 -18.13 -12.46
N GLY A 69 -2.74 -17.94 -12.59
CA GLY A 69 -2.03 -18.19 -13.84
C GLY A 69 -2.06 -17.03 -14.81
N GLU A 70 -2.56 -15.87 -14.41
CA GLU A 70 -2.52 -14.68 -15.25
C GLU A 70 -1.09 -14.14 -15.30
N HIS A 71 -0.75 -13.54 -16.42
CA HIS A 71 0.56 -12.94 -16.56
C HIS A 71 0.64 -11.67 -15.69
N VAL A 72 1.58 -11.66 -14.77
CA VAL A 72 1.81 -10.53 -13.88
C VAL A 72 3.30 -10.21 -13.91
N ASP A 73 3.63 -8.94 -14.03
CA ASP A 73 5.02 -8.52 -13.96
C ASP A 73 5.52 -8.69 -12.52
N SER A 74 6.44 -9.61 -12.34
CA SER A 74 6.98 -9.90 -11.01
C SER A 74 7.69 -8.70 -10.38
N ARG A 75 8.17 -7.76 -11.19
CA ARG A 75 8.79 -6.54 -10.67
C ARG A 75 7.77 -5.64 -9.98
N ASN A 76 6.56 -5.56 -10.53
CA ASN A 76 5.49 -4.77 -9.89
C ASN A 76 5.08 -5.39 -8.56
N LEU A 77 4.98 -6.70 -8.52
CA LEU A 77 4.64 -7.42 -7.30
C LEU A 77 5.68 -7.14 -6.22
N LYS A 78 6.97 -7.31 -6.55
CA LYS A 78 8.05 -7.04 -5.61
C LYS A 78 8.10 -5.57 -5.20
N LYS A 79 7.84 -4.67 -6.14
CA LYS A 79 7.91 -3.24 -5.88
C LYS A 79 6.92 -2.82 -4.80
N HIS A 80 5.67 -3.25 -4.90
CA HIS A 80 4.67 -2.89 -3.91
C HIS A 80 5.04 -3.37 -2.52
N ARG A 81 5.50 -4.60 -2.41
CA ARG A 81 5.92 -5.16 -1.13
C ARG A 81 7.14 -4.43 -0.57
N ASN A 82 8.14 -4.21 -1.41
CA ASN A 82 9.38 -3.55 -0.99
C ASN A 82 9.13 -2.10 -0.58
N ASP A 83 8.24 -1.40 -1.28
CA ASP A 83 7.86 -0.03 -0.91
C ASP A 83 7.28 0.00 0.50
N ILE A 84 6.39 -0.94 0.82
CA ILE A 84 5.81 -1.03 2.15
C ILE A 84 6.88 -1.30 3.21
N ILE A 85 7.79 -2.22 2.93
CA ILE A 85 8.86 -2.55 3.86
C ILE A 85 9.75 -1.33 4.11
N ARG A 86 10.12 -0.60 3.06
CA ARG A 86 10.91 0.62 3.21
C ARG A 86 10.17 1.68 3.99
N MET A 87 8.91 1.90 3.69
CA MET A 87 8.11 2.89 4.40
C MET A 87 8.01 2.54 5.88
N ALA A 88 7.78 1.28 6.20
CA ALA A 88 7.70 0.84 7.59
C ALA A 88 9.04 1.01 8.32
N ALA A 89 10.14 0.78 7.62
CA ALA A 89 11.46 0.87 8.23
C ALA A 89 11.98 2.30 8.36
N GLU A 90 11.62 3.18 7.44
CA GLU A 90 12.26 4.49 7.33
C GLU A 90 11.37 5.66 7.73
N LEU A 91 10.06 5.49 7.76
CA LEU A 91 9.13 6.58 8.06
C LEU A 91 8.52 6.40 9.44
N VAL A 92 8.10 7.51 10.02
CA VAL A 92 7.33 7.47 11.26
C VAL A 92 5.87 7.28 10.88
N LEU A 93 5.31 6.13 11.22
CA LEU A 93 3.94 5.82 10.88
C LEU A 93 3.00 6.25 11.99
N GLU A 94 1.80 6.70 11.60
CA GLU A 94 0.72 6.98 12.54
C GLU A 94 -0.20 5.77 12.62
N ARG A 95 -0.92 5.67 13.72
CA ARG A 95 -1.96 4.67 13.87
C ARG A 95 -3.12 5.02 12.93
N CYS A 96 -3.53 4.08 12.10
CA CYS A 96 -4.61 4.28 11.15
C CYS A 96 -5.82 3.43 11.52
N GLU A 97 -6.96 4.08 11.74
CA GLU A 97 -8.23 3.38 11.97
C GLU A 97 -8.82 3.04 10.61
N LEU A 98 -8.57 1.84 10.17
CA LEU A 98 -9.00 1.40 8.83
C LEU A 98 -10.45 0.95 8.82
N PRO A 99 -11.18 1.19 7.70
CA PRO A 99 -12.47 0.51 7.49
C PRO A 99 -12.28 -1.00 7.55
N GLU A 100 -13.30 -1.72 7.97
CA GLU A 100 -13.21 -3.16 8.25
C GLU A 100 -12.64 -3.97 7.08
N GLU A 101 -13.09 -3.71 5.87
CA GLU A 101 -12.58 -4.46 4.72
C GLU A 101 -11.10 -4.18 4.47
N VAL A 102 -10.71 -2.92 4.59
CA VAL A 102 -9.31 -2.52 4.41
C VAL A 102 -8.43 -3.14 5.50
N LYS A 103 -8.93 -3.17 6.71
CA LYS A 103 -8.25 -3.79 7.84
C LYS A 103 -8.05 -5.29 7.62
N SER A 104 -9.09 -5.96 7.13
CA SER A 104 -9.02 -7.38 6.81
C SER A 104 -7.98 -7.66 5.72
N ASP A 105 -7.97 -6.83 4.67
CA ASP A 105 -6.97 -6.95 3.61
C ASP A 105 -5.57 -6.71 4.15
N MET A 106 -5.42 -5.75 5.04
CA MET A 106 -4.12 -5.46 5.63
C MET A 106 -3.62 -6.65 6.47
N ALA A 107 -4.52 -7.29 7.22
CA ALA A 107 -4.17 -8.50 7.96
C ALA A 107 -3.70 -9.61 7.03
N ASN A 108 -4.39 -9.79 5.91
CA ASN A 108 -4.01 -10.77 4.91
C ASN A 108 -2.63 -10.46 4.32
N PHE A 109 -2.38 -9.19 4.03
CA PHE A 109 -1.07 -8.80 3.50
C PHE A 109 0.05 -9.11 4.50
N ILE A 110 -0.13 -8.77 5.75
CA ILE A 110 0.89 -9.01 6.78
C ILE A 110 1.20 -10.50 6.88
N GLU A 111 0.18 -11.33 6.77
CA GLU A 111 0.35 -12.78 6.82
C GLU A 111 1.04 -13.32 5.57
N GLU A 112 0.70 -12.80 4.40
CA GLU A 112 1.14 -13.36 3.13
C GLU A 112 2.45 -12.78 2.60
N MET A 113 2.90 -11.66 3.12
CA MET A 113 4.07 -10.97 2.55
C MET A 113 5.37 -11.77 2.65
N ASN A 114 5.49 -12.65 3.62
CA ASN A 114 6.62 -13.58 3.77
C ASN A 114 8.00 -12.93 3.59
N VAL A 115 8.20 -11.77 4.17
CA VAL A 115 9.49 -11.10 4.08
C VAL A 115 10.49 -11.79 5.01
N THR A 116 11.73 -11.91 4.54
CA THR A 116 12.82 -12.52 5.30
C THR A 116 13.84 -11.47 5.72
N ASP A 117 14.62 -11.79 6.75
CA ASP A 117 15.70 -10.90 7.19
C ASP A 117 16.71 -10.67 6.06
N GLN A 118 16.95 -11.68 5.24
CA GLN A 118 17.86 -11.54 4.11
C GLN A 118 17.36 -10.52 3.09
N GLU A 119 16.05 -10.56 2.81
CA GLU A 119 15.45 -9.58 1.90
C GLU A 119 15.57 -8.16 2.43
N ILE A 120 15.39 -8.00 3.74
CA ILE A 120 15.55 -6.69 4.38
C ILE A 120 16.98 -6.21 4.26
N ARG A 121 17.96 -7.09 4.46
CA ARG A 121 19.36 -6.72 4.27
C ARG A 121 19.63 -6.33 2.82
N ASN A 122 19.04 -7.04 1.87
CA ASN A 122 19.19 -6.73 0.45
C ASN A 122 18.64 -5.34 0.11
N LEU A 123 17.66 -4.86 0.85
CA LEU A 123 17.14 -3.50 0.71
C LEU A 123 18.00 -2.46 1.43
N LYS A 124 19.08 -2.90 2.07
CA LYS A 124 20.02 -2.05 2.80
C LYS A 124 19.39 -1.33 3.99
N LEU A 125 18.42 -1.96 4.61
CA LEU A 125 17.79 -1.47 5.83
C LEU A 125 18.51 -2.08 7.02
N ARG A 126 19.19 -1.26 7.78
CA ARG A 126 20.01 -1.72 8.89
C ARG A 126 19.25 -1.67 10.21
N GLY A 127 19.53 -2.64 11.08
CA GLY A 127 18.94 -2.66 12.40
C GLY A 127 17.47 -3.03 12.44
N VAL A 128 16.96 -3.57 11.34
CA VAL A 128 15.55 -3.93 11.22
C VAL A 128 15.45 -5.39 10.81
N LYS A 129 14.55 -6.11 11.44
CA LYS A 129 14.28 -7.51 11.13
C LYS A 129 12.86 -7.67 10.60
N ALA A 130 12.61 -8.79 9.93
CA ALA A 130 11.29 -9.09 9.40
C ALA A 130 10.22 -9.05 10.49
N GLU A 131 10.54 -9.55 11.66
CA GLU A 131 9.62 -9.54 12.80
C GLU A 131 9.26 -8.10 13.23
N ASP A 132 10.22 -7.19 13.18
CA ASP A 132 9.98 -5.79 13.53
C ASP A 132 8.99 -5.15 12.55
N ILE A 133 9.13 -5.46 11.26
CA ILE A 133 8.21 -4.95 10.24
C ILE A 133 6.79 -5.47 10.48
N ARG A 134 6.66 -6.78 10.72
CA ARG A 134 5.33 -7.36 10.99
C ARG A 134 4.68 -6.75 12.20
N ARG A 135 5.45 -6.59 13.28
CA ARG A 135 4.92 -6.01 14.52
C ARG A 135 4.48 -4.57 14.31
N LEU A 136 5.30 -3.79 13.63
CA LEU A 136 4.97 -2.40 13.37
C LEU A 136 3.69 -2.26 12.55
N LEU A 137 3.57 -3.03 11.47
CA LEU A 137 2.38 -2.99 10.64
C LEU A 137 1.14 -3.45 11.40
N THR A 138 1.28 -4.47 12.24
CA THR A 138 0.18 -4.93 13.09
C THR A 138 -0.25 -3.82 14.05
N ASP A 139 0.70 -3.17 14.69
CA ASP A 139 0.40 -2.13 15.67
C ASP A 139 -0.23 -0.90 15.04
N MET A 140 0.17 -0.55 13.82
CA MET A 140 -0.33 0.67 13.18
C MET A 140 -1.66 0.47 12.46
N TYR A 141 -1.95 -0.73 11.98
CA TYR A 141 -3.10 -0.94 11.09
C TYR A 141 -4.16 -1.91 11.60
N LEU A 142 -3.86 -2.71 12.59
CA LEU A 142 -4.79 -3.68 13.12
C LEU A 142 -5.16 -3.35 14.57
#